data_b720b81167a7c78bc374f9a92f91d117
#
_entry.id   b720b81167a7c78bc374f9a92f91d117
#
_cell.length_a   1.000
_cell.length_b   1.000
_cell.length_c   1.000
_cell.angle_alpha   90.00
_cell.angle_beta   90.00
_cell.angle_gamma   90.00
#
_symmetry.space_group_name_H-M   'P 1'
#
loop_
_entity.id
_entity.type
_entity.pdbx_description
1 polymer ?
#
loop_
_entity_poly.entity_id
_entity_poly.type
_entity_poly.pdbx_seq_one_letter_code
_entity_poly.pdbx_strand_id
1 'polypeptide(L)'
;MRRVRLAAADVTFDPEDPPGFAAGMARFGGTLGAERTGATLYELPPGQALCPYHYEYGEEEWLLVLEGRPTIRTPEGSEAAEPLDLVFFPMGPGGAHQVRHESEETVRVLMWSTVVVPTATAYPDSDKVGIWTGVEGDNVLVRRSSAVGYYAGEPGVPETGG
;
A
#
# COMPACT_ATOMS: atom_id res chain seq x y z
N MET A 1 -1.87 28.58 -6.43
CA MET A 1 -1.51 27.24 -6.92
C MET A 1 -0.46 26.65 -5.98
N ARG A 2 -0.65 25.44 -5.48
CA ARG A 2 0.34 24.67 -4.71
C ARG A 2 0.99 23.65 -5.65
N ARG A 3 2.30 23.48 -5.59
CA ARG A 3 3.01 22.54 -6.46
C ARG A 3 4.25 21.97 -5.78
N VAL A 4 4.62 20.77 -6.16
CA VAL A 4 5.94 20.15 -5.89
C VAL A 4 6.63 19.88 -7.22
N ARG A 5 7.95 19.79 -7.19
CA ARG A 5 8.75 19.35 -8.33
C ARG A 5 9.30 17.96 -8.00
N LEU A 6 8.78 16.93 -8.65
CA LEU A 6 9.16 15.54 -8.36
C LEU A 6 10.67 15.28 -8.53
N ALA A 7 11.30 15.92 -9.54
CA ALA A 7 12.74 15.79 -9.79
C ALA A 7 13.64 16.42 -8.67
N ALA A 8 13.06 17.20 -7.77
CA ALA A 8 13.75 17.82 -6.65
C ALA A 8 13.14 17.43 -5.29
N ALA A 9 12.40 16.36 -5.25
CA ALA A 9 11.83 15.84 -4.02
C ALA A 9 12.92 15.10 -3.22
N ASP A 10 13.05 15.44 -1.95
CA ASP A 10 13.89 14.71 -1.02
C ASP A 10 13.16 13.40 -0.62
N VAL A 11 13.73 12.28 -1.06
CA VAL A 11 13.25 10.94 -0.73
C VAL A 11 13.95 10.49 0.55
N THR A 12 13.19 10.02 1.52
CA THR A 12 13.71 9.50 2.78
C THR A 12 13.49 8.01 2.88
N PHE A 13 14.50 7.28 3.39
CA PHE A 13 14.45 5.85 3.67
C PHE A 13 14.30 5.66 5.18
N ASP A 14 13.38 4.77 5.57
CA ASP A 14 13.24 4.40 6.98
C ASP A 14 14.29 3.32 7.31
N PRO A 15 15.19 3.57 8.28
CA PRO A 15 16.20 2.57 8.67
C PRO A 15 15.61 1.35 9.38
N GLU A 16 14.34 1.41 9.81
CA GLU A 16 13.62 0.31 10.44
C GLU A 16 12.88 -0.59 9.45
N ASP A 17 12.82 -0.20 8.16
CA ASP A 17 12.22 -1.04 7.13
C ASP A 17 12.96 -2.39 7.02
N PRO A 18 12.22 -3.51 7.01
CA PRO A 18 12.83 -4.81 6.91
C PRO A 18 13.44 -5.05 5.52
N PRO A 19 14.50 -5.90 5.41
CA PRO A 19 15.06 -6.29 4.13
C PRO A 19 13.97 -6.80 3.17
N GLY A 20 14.00 -6.31 1.93
CA GLY A 20 12.98 -6.60 0.91
C GLY A 20 11.88 -5.55 0.80
N PHE A 21 11.81 -4.58 1.72
CA PHE A 21 10.79 -3.52 1.74
C PHE A 21 11.37 -2.12 2.01
N ALA A 22 12.68 -1.94 1.90
CA ALA A 22 13.33 -0.65 2.09
C ALA A 22 13.14 0.25 0.86
N ALA A 23 12.02 0.96 0.81
CA ALA A 23 11.69 1.92 -0.24
C ALA A 23 11.83 3.36 0.28
N GLY A 24 12.52 4.20 -0.48
CA GLY A 24 12.54 5.63 -0.19
C GLY A 24 11.23 6.29 -0.58
N MET A 25 10.75 7.27 0.20
CA MET A 25 9.49 7.94 -0.08
C MET A 25 9.50 9.44 0.19
N ALA A 26 8.72 10.17 -0.62
CA ALA A 26 8.38 11.57 -0.38
C ALA A 26 6.86 11.74 -0.50
N ARG A 27 6.20 12.08 0.62
CA ARG A 27 4.73 12.24 0.70
C ARG A 27 4.32 13.68 0.44
N PHE A 28 3.35 13.89 -0.45
CA PHE A 28 2.94 15.24 -0.89
C PHE A 28 1.57 15.67 -0.38
N GLY A 29 0.72 14.75 0.06
CA GLY A 29 -0.65 15.07 0.49
C GLY A 29 -0.69 16.21 1.50
N GLY A 30 0.00 16.08 2.63
CA GLY A 30 0.08 17.11 3.67
C GLY A 30 0.72 18.41 3.18
N THR A 31 1.85 18.32 2.44
CA THR A 31 2.56 19.48 1.89
C THR A 31 1.70 20.30 0.93
N LEU A 32 0.86 19.65 0.15
CA LEU A 32 -0.06 20.29 -0.80
C LEU A 32 -1.41 20.62 -0.18
N GLY A 33 -1.70 20.12 1.04
CA GLY A 33 -2.97 20.29 1.73
C GLY A 33 -4.12 19.56 1.03
N ALA A 34 -3.84 18.39 0.49
CA ALA A 34 -4.87 17.48 -0.02
C ALA A 34 -5.55 16.77 1.18
N GLU A 35 -6.88 16.65 1.12
CA GLU A 35 -7.69 16.06 2.18
C GLU A 35 -8.32 14.73 1.76
N ARG A 36 -8.56 14.55 0.47
CA ARG A 36 -9.27 13.41 -0.10
C ARG A 36 -8.43 12.51 -0.98
N THR A 37 -7.19 12.91 -1.22
CA THR A 37 -6.23 12.14 -2.02
C THR A 37 -4.85 12.22 -1.39
N GLY A 38 -4.10 11.12 -1.48
CA GLY A 38 -2.69 11.05 -1.16
C GLY A 38 -1.86 10.98 -2.44
N ALA A 39 -0.62 11.45 -2.40
CA ALA A 39 0.35 11.21 -3.46
C ALA A 39 1.73 11.04 -2.84
N THR A 40 2.46 10.02 -3.29
CA THR A 40 3.78 9.68 -2.78
C THR A 40 4.69 9.32 -3.95
N LEU A 41 5.86 9.96 -4.00
CA LEU A 41 6.95 9.51 -4.86
C LEU A 41 7.72 8.43 -4.10
N TYR A 42 7.97 7.32 -4.77
CA TYR A 42 8.81 6.24 -4.26
C TYR A 42 10.06 6.07 -5.12
N GLU A 43 11.14 5.70 -4.46
CA GLU A 43 12.38 5.24 -5.06
C GLU A 43 12.70 3.86 -4.51
N LEU A 44 12.82 2.86 -5.40
CA LEU A 44 13.05 1.48 -5.03
C LEU A 44 14.48 1.09 -5.37
N PRO A 45 15.31 0.75 -4.36
CA PRO A 45 16.58 0.09 -4.62
C PRO A 45 16.39 -1.32 -5.20
N PRO A 46 17.39 -1.88 -5.88
CA PRO A 46 17.35 -3.23 -6.39
C PRO A 46 16.96 -4.27 -5.32
N GLY A 47 16.10 -5.22 -5.69
CA GLY A 47 15.63 -6.28 -4.82
C GLY A 47 14.56 -5.89 -3.80
N GLN A 48 14.14 -4.62 -3.76
CA GLN A 48 13.13 -4.15 -2.82
C GLN A 48 11.73 -4.15 -3.42
N ALA A 49 10.71 -4.17 -2.55
CA ALA A 49 9.32 -3.96 -2.89
C ALA A 49 8.79 -2.73 -2.14
N LEU A 50 7.77 -2.05 -2.68
CA LEU A 50 7.13 -0.91 -2.04
C LEU A 50 6.46 -1.30 -0.72
N CYS A 51 5.75 -2.42 -0.74
CA CYS A 51 4.94 -2.92 0.37
C CYS A 51 4.63 -4.40 0.13
N PRO A 52 4.08 -5.11 1.14
CA PRO A 52 3.55 -6.45 0.95
C PRO A 52 2.46 -6.48 -0.13
N TYR A 53 2.26 -7.64 -0.79
CA TYR A 53 1.14 -7.87 -1.70
C TYR A 53 -0.18 -7.61 -0.96
N HIS A 54 -0.98 -6.68 -1.45
CA HIS A 54 -2.18 -6.20 -0.76
C HIS A 54 -3.25 -5.68 -1.71
N TYR A 55 -4.44 -5.45 -1.17
CA TYR A 55 -5.48 -4.66 -1.80
C TYR A 55 -6.23 -3.82 -0.76
N GLU A 56 -6.76 -2.69 -1.22
CA GLU A 56 -7.53 -1.78 -0.41
C GLU A 56 -9.03 -2.08 -0.53
N TYR A 57 -9.77 -1.98 0.59
CA TYR A 57 -11.23 -2.14 0.59
C TYR A 57 -11.97 -0.84 0.26
N GLY A 58 -11.38 0.31 0.58
CA GLY A 58 -12.04 1.61 0.47
C GLY A 58 -11.31 2.62 -0.42
N GLU A 59 -10.15 2.28 -0.96
CA GLU A 59 -9.32 3.21 -1.71
C GLU A 59 -9.03 2.69 -3.11
N GLU A 60 -9.10 3.60 -4.08
CA GLU A 60 -8.59 3.37 -5.44
C GLU A 60 -7.18 3.92 -5.52
N GLU A 61 -6.28 3.16 -6.14
CA GLU A 61 -4.89 3.53 -6.26
C GLU A 61 -4.43 3.58 -7.72
N TRP A 62 -3.49 4.47 -7.97
CA TRP A 62 -2.87 4.66 -9.27
C TRP A 62 -1.36 4.67 -9.12
N LEU A 63 -0.68 4.17 -10.14
CA LEU A 63 0.77 4.20 -10.25
C LEU A 63 1.17 4.74 -11.62
N LEU A 64 2.08 5.69 -11.62
CA LEU A 64 2.78 6.16 -12.82
C LEU A 64 4.27 5.83 -12.69
N VAL A 65 4.79 5.07 -13.63
CA VAL A 65 6.23 4.80 -13.72
C VAL A 65 6.93 6.06 -14.24
N LEU A 66 7.87 6.59 -13.47
CA LEU A 66 8.65 7.77 -13.84
C LEU A 66 10.02 7.39 -14.42
N GLU A 67 10.64 6.34 -13.86
CA GLU A 67 11.99 5.89 -14.22
C GLU A 67 12.14 4.41 -13.93
N GLY A 68 12.92 3.72 -14.75
CA GLY A 68 13.20 2.29 -14.63
C GLY A 68 12.00 1.41 -15.00
N ARG A 69 12.13 0.12 -14.69
CA ARG A 69 11.14 -0.91 -15.06
C ARG A 69 10.75 -1.75 -13.83
N PRO A 70 9.81 -1.27 -13.00
CA PRO A 70 9.29 -2.07 -11.90
C PRO A 70 8.53 -3.29 -12.40
N THR A 71 8.60 -4.38 -11.66
CA THR A 71 7.71 -5.53 -11.84
C THR A 71 6.45 -5.32 -10.99
N ILE A 72 5.29 -5.40 -11.62
CA ILE A 72 3.99 -5.28 -10.96
C ILE A 72 3.34 -6.67 -10.90
N ARG A 73 3.15 -7.18 -9.70
CA ARG A 73 2.40 -8.41 -9.44
C ARG A 73 0.93 -8.07 -9.22
N THR A 74 0.04 -8.78 -9.90
CA THR A 74 -1.43 -8.70 -9.77
C THR A 74 -2.02 -10.11 -9.61
N PRO A 75 -3.35 -10.29 -9.45
CA PRO A 75 -3.98 -11.61 -9.48
C PRO A 75 -3.78 -12.37 -10.80
N GLU A 76 -3.60 -11.66 -11.90
CA GLU A 76 -3.40 -12.21 -13.25
C GLU A 76 -1.96 -12.66 -13.50
N GLY A 77 -1.01 -12.24 -12.67
CA GLY A 77 0.41 -12.55 -12.82
C GLY A 77 1.33 -11.38 -12.51
N SER A 78 2.56 -11.46 -13.01
CA SER A 78 3.55 -10.40 -12.84
C SER A 78 4.07 -9.98 -14.21
N GLU A 79 4.18 -8.67 -14.42
CA GLU A 79 4.74 -8.09 -15.63
C GLU A 79 5.60 -6.86 -15.31
N ALA A 80 6.57 -6.56 -16.16
CA ALA A 80 7.36 -5.36 -16.06
C ALA A 80 6.59 -4.19 -16.69
N ALA A 81 6.53 -3.07 -15.98
CA ALA A 81 6.00 -1.81 -16.50
C ALA A 81 7.13 -0.94 -17.05
N GLU A 82 6.82 -0.14 -18.06
CA GLU A 82 7.74 0.77 -18.73
C GLU A 82 7.59 2.21 -18.20
N PRO A 83 8.59 3.07 -18.37
CA PRO A 83 8.45 4.49 -18.07
C PRO A 83 7.25 5.11 -18.79
N LEU A 84 6.45 5.88 -18.02
CA LEU A 84 5.20 6.50 -18.41
C LEU A 84 3.99 5.56 -18.49
N ASP A 85 4.13 4.30 -18.15
CA ASP A 85 2.95 3.46 -17.91
C ASP A 85 2.15 3.97 -16.73
N LEU A 86 0.84 4.04 -16.95
CA LEU A 86 -0.16 4.41 -15.96
C LEU A 86 -0.99 3.18 -15.60
N VAL A 87 -0.91 2.76 -14.34
CA VAL A 87 -1.59 1.57 -13.83
C VAL A 87 -2.66 1.97 -12.82
N PHE A 88 -3.80 1.29 -12.88
CA PHE A 88 -4.91 1.49 -11.95
C PHE A 88 -5.19 0.21 -11.16
N PHE A 89 -5.32 0.37 -9.85
CA PHE A 89 -5.68 -0.70 -8.92
C PHE A 89 -7.05 -0.40 -8.31
N PRO A 90 -8.10 -1.11 -8.71
CA PRO A 90 -9.44 -0.93 -8.15
C PRO A 90 -9.51 -1.45 -6.71
N MET A 91 -10.53 -1.02 -5.99
CA MET A 91 -10.85 -1.55 -4.66
C MET A 91 -11.11 -3.05 -4.70
N GLY A 92 -10.79 -3.72 -3.60
CA GLY A 92 -11.07 -5.15 -3.39
C GLY A 92 -10.06 -6.10 -4.06
N PRO A 93 -10.34 -7.41 -4.04
CA PRO A 93 -9.37 -8.44 -4.44
C PRO A 93 -8.85 -8.32 -5.88
N GLY A 94 -9.65 -7.75 -6.79
CA GLY A 94 -9.24 -7.52 -8.18
C GLY A 94 -8.15 -6.46 -8.34
N GLY A 95 -7.97 -5.58 -7.35
CA GLY A 95 -6.90 -4.59 -7.32
C GLY A 95 -5.67 -5.02 -6.53
N ALA A 96 -5.58 -6.29 -6.12
CA ALA A 96 -4.44 -6.76 -5.36
C ALA A 96 -3.14 -6.60 -6.15
N HIS A 97 -2.15 -5.99 -5.53
CA HIS A 97 -0.88 -5.70 -6.20
C HIS A 97 0.32 -5.66 -5.27
N GLN A 98 1.49 -5.77 -5.87
CA GLN A 98 2.79 -5.50 -5.29
C GLN A 98 3.71 -4.93 -6.36
N VAL A 99 4.39 -3.85 -6.06
CA VAL A 99 5.40 -3.24 -6.92
C VAL A 99 6.79 -3.63 -6.42
N ARG A 100 7.60 -4.22 -7.28
CA ARG A 100 8.93 -4.74 -6.97
C ARG A 100 9.97 -4.21 -7.94
N HIS A 101 11.20 -4.14 -7.47
CA HIS A 101 12.36 -3.81 -8.30
C HIS A 101 13.21 -5.07 -8.52
N GLU A 102 13.20 -5.61 -9.72
CA GLU A 102 13.92 -6.84 -10.09
C GLU A 102 15.06 -6.57 -11.11
N SER A 103 15.47 -5.32 -11.26
CA SER A 103 16.58 -4.89 -12.13
C SER A 103 17.68 -4.17 -11.35
N GLU A 104 18.73 -3.72 -12.04
CA GLU A 104 19.82 -2.94 -11.44
C GLU A 104 19.69 -1.42 -11.70
N GLU A 105 18.68 -1.01 -12.44
CA GLU A 105 18.42 0.41 -12.75
C GLU A 105 17.74 1.10 -11.57
N THR A 106 17.76 2.42 -11.54
CA THR A 106 16.92 3.17 -10.60
C THR A 106 15.45 3.03 -10.98
N VAL A 107 14.61 2.64 -10.04
CA VAL A 107 13.15 2.62 -10.22
C VAL A 107 12.52 3.73 -9.40
N ARG A 108 11.76 4.61 -10.07
CA ARG A 108 10.98 5.66 -9.43
C ARG A 108 9.55 5.62 -9.92
N VAL A 109 8.60 5.62 -9.00
CA VAL A 109 7.18 5.61 -9.31
C VAL A 109 6.45 6.68 -8.49
N LEU A 110 5.43 7.28 -9.08
CA LEU A 110 4.47 8.12 -8.37
C LEU A 110 3.21 7.29 -8.14
N MET A 111 2.84 7.10 -6.89
CA MET A 111 1.54 6.54 -6.54
C MET A 111 0.64 7.63 -5.96
N TRP A 112 -0.65 7.55 -6.27
CA TRP A 112 -1.67 8.33 -5.60
C TRP A 112 -2.93 7.51 -5.40
N SER A 113 -3.66 7.85 -4.37
CA SER A 113 -4.89 7.15 -3.99
C SER A 113 -5.97 8.13 -3.55
N THR A 114 -7.19 7.67 -3.53
CA THR A 114 -8.21 8.26 -2.67
C THR A 114 -7.81 8.04 -1.20
N VAL A 115 -8.26 8.91 -0.31
CA VAL A 115 -8.06 8.76 1.14
C VAL A 115 -9.42 8.60 1.80
N VAL A 116 -9.63 7.45 2.39
CA VAL A 116 -10.85 7.09 3.12
C VAL A 116 -10.47 6.71 4.54
N VAL A 117 -11.15 7.27 5.53
CA VAL A 117 -10.93 6.98 6.94
C VAL A 117 -12.28 6.85 7.64
N PRO A 118 -12.56 5.75 8.34
CA PRO A 118 -11.74 4.53 8.45
C PRO A 118 -11.70 3.73 7.15
N THR A 119 -10.62 2.95 6.96
CA THR A 119 -10.48 2.02 5.84
C THR A 119 -9.85 0.69 6.30
N ALA A 120 -9.78 -0.28 5.40
CA ALA A 120 -9.13 -1.55 5.66
C ALA A 120 -8.33 -2.03 4.45
N THR A 121 -7.20 -2.70 4.74
CA THR A 121 -6.29 -3.29 3.75
C THR A 121 -6.17 -4.79 3.99
N ALA A 122 -6.24 -5.60 2.96
CA ALA A 122 -5.97 -7.04 3.06
C ALA A 122 -4.60 -7.39 2.50
N TYR A 123 -3.93 -8.35 3.14
CA TYR A 123 -2.62 -8.86 2.77
C TYR A 123 -2.72 -10.38 2.52
N PRO A 124 -3.04 -10.82 1.29
CA PRO A 124 -3.35 -12.23 0.99
C PRO A 124 -2.20 -13.19 1.34
N ASP A 125 -0.95 -12.82 1.04
CA ASP A 125 0.21 -13.70 1.25
C ASP A 125 0.49 -14.00 2.73
N SER A 126 0.05 -13.14 3.64
CA SER A 126 0.31 -13.28 5.08
C SER A 126 -0.95 -13.44 5.92
N ASP A 127 -2.10 -13.64 5.26
CA ASP A 127 -3.42 -13.83 5.91
C ASP A 127 -3.75 -12.71 6.90
N LYS A 128 -3.45 -11.44 6.55
CA LYS A 128 -3.69 -10.31 7.44
C LYS A 128 -4.76 -9.37 6.91
N VAL A 129 -5.38 -8.65 7.84
CA VAL A 129 -6.20 -7.46 7.58
C VAL A 129 -5.73 -6.35 8.51
N GLY A 130 -5.47 -5.19 7.91
CA GLY A 130 -5.27 -3.93 8.63
C GLY A 130 -6.57 -3.13 8.65
N ILE A 131 -6.88 -2.54 9.79
CA ILE A 131 -7.97 -1.57 9.96
C ILE A 131 -7.34 -0.25 10.36
N TRP A 132 -7.52 0.75 9.54
CA TRP A 132 -6.95 2.09 9.70
C TRP A 132 -8.05 3.03 10.14
N THR A 133 -8.14 3.26 11.44
CA THR A 133 -9.27 3.97 12.05
C THR A 133 -9.18 5.49 11.90
N GLY A 134 -7.98 6.02 11.65
CA GLY A 134 -7.69 7.45 11.68
C GLY A 134 -7.50 8.01 13.09
N VAL A 135 -7.62 7.17 14.11
CA VAL A 135 -7.35 7.52 15.51
C VAL A 135 -5.96 7.01 15.88
N GLU A 136 -5.14 7.90 16.42
CA GLU A 136 -3.77 7.55 16.84
C GLU A 136 -3.80 6.43 17.89
N GLY A 137 -3.01 5.36 17.63
CA GLY A 137 -2.91 4.21 18.52
C GLY A 137 -4.05 3.19 18.41
N ASP A 138 -5.07 3.44 17.57
CA ASP A 138 -6.25 2.57 17.44
C ASP A 138 -6.25 1.71 16.16
N ASN A 139 -5.19 1.74 15.39
CA ASN A 139 -5.06 0.89 14.20
C ASN A 139 -4.86 -0.58 14.60
N VAL A 140 -5.48 -1.48 13.87
CA VAL A 140 -5.46 -2.92 14.16
C VAL A 140 -4.90 -3.69 12.97
N LEU A 141 -3.93 -4.57 13.20
CA LEU A 141 -3.42 -5.51 12.21
C LEU A 141 -3.54 -6.93 12.77
N VAL A 142 -4.43 -7.74 12.20
CA VAL A 142 -4.77 -9.08 12.69
C VAL A 142 -4.70 -10.12 11.58
N ARG A 143 -4.60 -11.39 11.95
CA ARG A 143 -4.79 -12.50 10.99
C ARG A 143 -6.29 -12.69 10.74
N ARG A 144 -6.67 -12.89 9.48
CA ARG A 144 -8.07 -13.21 9.13
C ARG A 144 -8.52 -14.55 9.71
N SER A 145 -7.60 -15.51 9.82
CA SER A 145 -7.84 -16.81 10.49
C SER A 145 -8.17 -16.70 11.98
N SER A 146 -7.92 -15.53 12.60
CA SER A 146 -8.31 -15.24 13.98
C SER A 146 -9.73 -14.65 14.10
N ALA A 147 -10.49 -14.60 13.02
CA ALA A 147 -11.86 -14.11 13.04
C ALA A 147 -12.75 -14.95 13.98
N VAL A 148 -13.59 -14.29 14.71
CA VAL A 148 -14.54 -14.90 15.66
C VAL A 148 -15.97 -14.64 15.22
N GLY A 149 -16.90 -15.43 15.72
CA GLY A 149 -18.33 -15.20 15.51
C GLY A 149 -18.78 -13.89 16.16
N TYR A 150 -19.83 -13.27 15.62
CA TYR A 150 -20.31 -11.96 16.06
C TYR A 150 -20.60 -11.87 17.57
N TYR A 151 -21.07 -12.97 18.16
CA TYR A 151 -21.40 -13.05 19.59
C TYR A 151 -20.32 -13.75 20.43
N ALA A 152 -19.16 -14.08 19.87
CA ALA A 152 -18.13 -14.77 20.62
C ALA A 152 -17.57 -13.89 21.75
N GLY A 153 -17.61 -14.42 22.98
CA GLY A 153 -17.16 -13.71 24.17
C GLY A 153 -18.11 -12.66 24.73
N GLU A 154 -19.32 -12.53 24.14
CA GLU A 154 -20.32 -11.60 24.67
C GLU A 154 -20.96 -12.12 25.98
N PRO A 155 -21.21 -11.23 26.98
CA PRO A 155 -21.85 -11.63 28.22
C PRO A 155 -23.22 -12.27 27.98
N GLY A 156 -23.48 -13.43 28.61
CA GLY A 156 -24.73 -14.16 28.51
C GLY A 156 -24.93 -15.05 27.32
N VAL A 157 -23.96 -15.12 26.42
CA VAL A 157 -23.94 -16.09 25.33
C VAL A 157 -23.22 -17.37 25.80
N PRO A 158 -23.84 -18.56 25.72
CA PRO A 158 -23.18 -19.82 26.10
C PRO A 158 -21.96 -20.05 25.17
N GLU A 159 -20.82 -20.46 25.77
CA GLU A 159 -19.70 -20.93 24.95
C GLU A 159 -20.15 -22.17 24.17
N THR A 160 -20.26 -22.05 22.85
CA THR A 160 -20.43 -23.20 21.98
C THR A 160 -19.08 -23.91 21.96
N GLY A 161 -19.01 -25.07 22.63
CA GLY A 161 -17.83 -25.92 22.62
C GLY A 161 -17.38 -26.22 21.18
N GLY A 162 -16.06 -25.99 20.91
CA GLY A 162 -15.42 -26.20 19.61
C GLY A 162 -15.36 -27.69 19.23
#